data_ec7c542f164fca5440868112732eda8f
#
_entry.id   ec7c542f164fca5440868112732eda8f
#
_cell.length_a   1.000
_cell.length_b   1.000
_cell.length_c   1.000
_cell.angle_alpha   90.00
_cell.angle_beta   90.00
_cell.angle_gamma   90.00
#
_symmetry.space_group_name_H-M   'P 1'
#
loop_
_entity.id
_entity.type
_entity.pdbx_description
1 polymer ?
#
loop_
_entity_poly.entity_id
_entity_poly.type
_entity_poly.pdbx_seq_one_letter_code
_entity_poly.pdbx_strand_id
1 'polypeptide(L)'
;EMQRSLVGSEMCIRDRLGFIRGISNTWLRQLLEYYFVKDEEFIRVFKGHSAAKTVHHGFAGGLLEHTLSVVKMCRYFADTYEILNRDLLYTAAMCHDIGKTKELSAFPDNDYTDDGQLLGHIIIGVEMMNDAIREIPGFPEKLGSELKHCIISHHGELEYGSPKKPALAEAMALNLADNADAKMQTLTEIFK
;
A
#
# COMPACT_ATOMS: atom_id res chain seq x y z
N GLU A 1 8.47 22.11 10.85
CA GLU A 1 7.61 21.08 10.20
C GLU A 1 8.14 20.67 8.83
N MET A 2 8.50 21.62 7.95
CA MET A 2 9.00 21.32 6.59
C MET A 2 10.31 20.50 6.54
N GLN A 3 11.25 20.70 7.48
CA GLN A 3 12.51 19.92 7.55
C GLN A 3 12.32 18.48 8.05
N ARG A 4 11.34 18.20 8.91
CA ARG A 4 11.00 16.82 9.33
C ARG A 4 10.43 15.98 8.18
N SER A 5 9.66 16.60 7.29
CA SER A 5 9.08 15.97 6.10
C SER A 5 10.15 15.51 5.09
N LEU A 6 11.22 16.30 4.85
CA LEU A 6 12.24 15.99 3.84
C LEU A 6 13.20 14.86 4.28
N VAL A 7 13.70 14.89 5.51
CA VAL A 7 14.60 13.84 6.03
C VAL A 7 13.85 12.51 6.22
N GLY A 8 12.60 12.57 6.67
CA GLY A 8 11.71 11.40 6.74
C GLY A 8 11.48 10.78 5.35
N SER A 9 11.21 11.58 4.33
CA SER A 9 10.93 11.09 2.97
C SER A 9 12.15 10.42 2.29
N GLU A 10 13.37 10.91 2.48
CA GLU A 10 14.58 10.29 1.92
C GLU A 10 14.88 8.93 2.56
N MET A 11 14.74 8.82 3.88
CA MET A 11 14.90 7.57 4.61
C MET A 11 13.82 6.56 4.18
N CYS A 12 12.58 7.01 4.06
CA CYS A 12 11.47 6.22 3.56
C CYS A 12 11.68 5.71 2.12
N ILE A 13 12.28 6.51 1.24
CA ILE A 13 12.60 6.11 -0.12
C ILE A 13 13.66 5.00 -0.14
N ARG A 14 14.71 5.13 0.69
CA ARG A 14 15.78 4.14 0.81
C ARG A 14 15.25 2.80 1.34
N ASP A 15 14.41 2.85 2.37
CA ASP A 15 13.76 1.67 2.93
C ASP A 15 12.91 0.95 1.88
N ARG A 16 12.08 1.69 1.13
CA ARG A 16 11.24 1.14 0.05
C ARG A 16 12.07 0.39 -0.99
N LEU A 17 13.16 0.98 -1.48
CA LEU A 17 14.03 0.34 -2.45
C LEU A 17 14.71 -0.91 -1.86
N GLY A 18 15.02 -0.89 -0.57
CA GLY A 18 15.53 -2.05 0.16
C GLY A 18 14.55 -3.22 0.17
N PHE A 19 13.26 -2.95 0.42
CA PHE A 19 12.21 -3.98 0.36
C PHE A 19 12.05 -4.57 -1.05
N ILE A 20 12.00 -3.73 -2.09
CA ILE A 20 11.87 -4.19 -3.48
C ILE A 20 13.03 -5.09 -3.88
N ARG A 21 14.27 -4.71 -3.55
CA ARG A 21 15.47 -5.52 -3.83
C ARG A 21 15.47 -6.87 -3.10
N GLY A 22 14.79 -6.93 -1.95
CA GLY A 22 14.65 -8.15 -1.15
C GLY A 22 13.61 -9.15 -1.67
N ILE A 23 12.79 -8.77 -2.69
CA ILE A 23 11.80 -9.67 -3.29
C ILE A 23 12.50 -10.67 -4.23
N SER A 24 12.38 -11.95 -3.93
CA SER A 24 13.00 -13.05 -4.71
C SER A 24 12.15 -13.43 -5.91
N ASN A 25 10.82 -13.37 -5.79
CA ASN A 25 9.90 -13.66 -6.88
C ASN A 25 10.01 -12.60 -7.97
N THR A 26 10.41 -13.01 -9.18
CA THR A 26 10.71 -12.10 -10.28
C THR A 26 9.49 -11.35 -10.80
N TRP A 27 8.31 -11.95 -10.82
CA TRP A 27 7.07 -11.29 -11.27
C TRP A 27 6.61 -10.22 -10.28
N LEU A 28 6.62 -10.54 -8.98
CA LEU A 28 6.27 -9.58 -7.93
C LEU A 28 7.28 -8.43 -7.87
N ARG A 29 8.57 -8.72 -8.03
CA ARG A 29 9.60 -7.67 -8.09
C ARG A 29 9.40 -6.76 -9.30
N GLN A 30 9.13 -7.30 -10.50
CA GLN A 30 8.85 -6.51 -11.70
C GLN A 30 7.61 -5.63 -11.52
N LEU A 31 6.57 -6.12 -10.87
CA LEU A 31 5.37 -5.34 -10.57
C LEU A 31 5.67 -4.16 -9.64
N LEU A 32 6.45 -4.38 -8.58
CA LEU A 32 6.88 -3.29 -7.72
C LEU A 32 7.81 -2.29 -8.43
N GLU A 33 8.70 -2.79 -9.29
CA GLU A 33 9.56 -1.94 -10.12
C GLU A 33 8.76 -1.11 -11.11
N TYR A 34 7.67 -1.64 -11.65
CA TYR A 34 6.78 -0.93 -12.57
C TYR A 34 6.31 0.38 -11.97
N TYR A 35 5.73 0.35 -10.77
CA TYR A 35 5.22 1.55 -10.10
C TYR A 35 6.28 2.33 -9.34
N PHE A 36 7.13 1.65 -8.57
CA PHE A 36 7.96 2.30 -7.57
C PHE A 36 9.40 2.60 -8.03
N VAL A 37 9.76 2.21 -9.25
CA VAL A 37 11.10 2.45 -9.80
C VAL A 37 11.04 3.08 -11.18
N LYS A 38 10.16 2.61 -12.08
CA LYS A 38 10.14 3.01 -13.49
C LYS A 38 9.16 4.14 -13.79
N ASP A 39 8.03 4.22 -13.09
CA ASP A 39 7.01 5.24 -13.28
C ASP A 39 7.35 6.47 -12.41
N GLU A 40 8.09 7.42 -12.99
CA GLU A 40 8.51 8.64 -12.29
C GLU A 40 7.31 9.49 -11.83
N GLU A 41 6.24 9.54 -12.64
CA GLU A 41 5.04 10.30 -12.31
C GLU A 41 4.30 9.66 -11.13
N PHE A 42 4.10 8.34 -11.16
CA PHE A 42 3.51 7.62 -10.03
C PHE A 42 4.35 7.84 -8.75
N ILE A 43 5.66 7.71 -8.84
CA ILE A 43 6.56 7.92 -7.70
C ILE A 43 6.40 9.33 -7.12
N ARG A 44 6.32 10.35 -7.98
CA ARG A 44 6.14 11.74 -7.57
C ARG A 44 4.82 11.93 -6.84
N VAL A 45 3.72 11.43 -7.42
CA VAL A 45 2.39 11.51 -6.83
C VAL A 45 2.34 10.75 -5.51
N PHE A 46 2.77 9.49 -5.49
CA PHE A 46 2.75 8.64 -4.30
C PHE A 46 3.52 9.23 -3.11
N LYS A 47 4.68 9.83 -3.36
CA LYS A 47 5.50 10.48 -2.33
C LYS A 47 4.85 11.71 -1.70
N GLY A 48 4.08 12.46 -2.47
CA GLY A 48 3.42 13.67 -2.00
C GLY A 48 2.01 13.45 -1.48
N HIS A 49 1.46 12.24 -1.64
CA HIS A 49 0.05 11.97 -1.36
C HIS A 49 -0.23 11.73 0.12
N SER A 50 -1.44 12.10 0.55
CA SER A 50 -1.97 11.75 1.86
C SER A 50 -2.55 10.34 1.87
N ALA A 51 -2.59 9.71 3.04
CA ALA A 51 -3.25 8.41 3.20
C ALA A 51 -4.74 8.53 3.54
N ALA A 52 -5.21 9.72 3.91
CA ALA A 52 -6.61 9.96 4.26
C ALA A 52 -6.99 11.43 4.02
N LYS A 53 -8.31 11.70 3.90
CA LYS A 53 -8.83 13.07 3.73
C LYS A 53 -8.60 13.94 4.98
N THR A 54 -8.85 13.41 6.18
CA THR A 54 -8.90 14.22 7.41
C THR A 54 -8.29 13.60 8.65
N VAL A 55 -7.99 12.30 8.66
CA VAL A 55 -7.49 11.57 9.84
C VAL A 55 -6.28 10.74 9.47
N HIS A 56 -5.47 10.36 10.45
CA HIS A 56 -4.21 9.60 10.33
C HIS A 56 -3.51 9.70 8.97
N HIS A 57 -2.32 10.19 8.93
CA HIS A 57 -1.55 10.40 7.70
C HIS A 57 -2.24 11.31 6.65
N GLY A 58 -3.18 12.17 7.07
CA GLY A 58 -3.85 13.19 6.24
C GLY A 58 -2.96 14.39 5.89
N PHE A 59 -1.65 14.17 5.71
CA PHE A 59 -0.65 15.17 5.37
C PHE A 59 0.17 14.75 4.14
N ALA A 60 0.85 15.69 3.52
CA ALA A 60 1.70 15.42 2.37
C ALA A 60 2.80 14.40 2.72
N GLY A 61 2.84 13.27 2.02
CA GLY A 61 3.73 12.15 2.29
C GLY A 61 3.18 11.10 3.25
N GLY A 62 1.98 11.28 3.79
CA GLY A 62 1.34 10.35 4.69
C GLY A 62 1.13 8.96 4.09
N LEU A 63 0.81 8.87 2.79
CA LEU A 63 0.63 7.59 2.10
C LEU A 63 1.92 6.76 2.07
N LEU A 64 3.06 7.39 1.80
CA LEU A 64 4.36 6.72 1.83
C LEU A 64 4.74 6.26 3.24
N GLU A 65 4.54 7.13 4.24
CA GLU A 65 4.83 6.82 5.65
C GLU A 65 4.00 5.64 6.15
N HIS A 66 2.68 5.69 5.93
CA HIS A 66 1.76 4.59 6.24
C HIS A 66 2.17 3.28 5.57
N THR A 67 2.35 3.30 4.24
CA THR A 67 2.74 2.10 3.48
C THR A 67 4.00 1.45 4.05
N LEU A 68 5.03 2.24 4.37
CA LEU A 68 6.28 1.70 4.93
C LEU A 68 6.13 1.17 6.35
N SER A 69 5.29 1.80 7.16
CA SER A 69 4.96 1.30 8.50
C SER A 69 4.28 -0.06 8.40
N VAL A 70 3.28 -0.20 7.53
CA VAL A 70 2.60 -1.48 7.26
C VAL A 70 3.58 -2.55 6.77
N VAL A 71 4.47 -2.22 5.82
CA VAL A 71 5.49 -3.16 5.33
C VAL A 71 6.43 -3.62 6.44
N LYS A 72 6.85 -2.73 7.35
CA LYS A 72 7.70 -3.09 8.50
C LYS A 72 7.00 -4.04 9.46
N MET A 73 5.71 -3.86 9.72
CA MET A 73 4.91 -4.81 10.51
C MET A 73 4.74 -6.14 9.79
N CYS A 74 4.47 -6.13 8.49
CA CYS A 74 4.41 -7.33 7.65
C CYS A 74 5.74 -8.10 7.65
N ARG A 75 6.87 -7.40 7.71
CA ARG A 75 8.18 -8.03 7.87
C ARG A 75 8.27 -8.80 9.19
N TYR A 76 7.85 -8.21 10.30
CA TYR A 76 7.82 -8.90 11.59
C TYR A 76 6.96 -10.18 11.52
N PHE A 77 5.79 -10.11 10.88
CA PHE A 77 4.96 -11.30 10.68
C PHE A 77 5.64 -12.36 9.83
N ALA A 78 6.24 -11.98 8.69
CA ALA A 78 6.93 -12.91 7.81
C ALA A 78 8.15 -13.56 8.46
N ASP A 79 8.87 -12.84 9.32
CA ASP A 79 10.02 -13.37 10.06
C ASP A 79 9.58 -14.29 11.23
N THR A 80 8.31 -14.17 11.69
CA THR A 80 7.76 -14.92 12.82
C THR A 80 6.95 -16.15 12.39
N TYR A 81 6.20 -16.05 11.30
CA TYR A 81 5.24 -17.07 10.86
C TYR A 81 5.64 -17.66 9.52
N GLU A 82 6.19 -18.88 9.53
CA GLU A 82 6.71 -19.59 8.34
C GLU A 82 5.64 -19.90 7.27
N ILE A 83 4.36 -19.89 7.64
CA ILE A 83 3.26 -20.11 6.69
C ILE A 83 3.09 -18.98 5.68
N LEU A 84 3.67 -17.81 5.94
CA LEU A 84 3.51 -16.62 5.12
C LEU A 84 4.46 -16.63 3.93
N ASN A 85 3.93 -16.42 2.74
CA ASN A 85 4.72 -16.08 1.57
C ASN A 85 5.19 -14.64 1.69
N ARG A 86 6.45 -14.48 2.10
CA ARG A 86 7.08 -13.17 2.35
C ARG A 86 6.97 -12.22 1.16
N ASP A 87 7.26 -12.70 -0.04
CA ASP A 87 7.28 -11.87 -1.24
C ASP A 87 5.87 -11.39 -1.61
N LEU A 88 4.86 -12.25 -1.48
CA LEU A 88 3.46 -11.88 -1.69
C LEU A 88 3.00 -10.86 -0.65
N LEU A 89 3.30 -11.10 0.64
CA LEU A 89 2.91 -10.21 1.73
C LEU A 89 3.53 -8.81 1.57
N TYR A 90 4.81 -8.72 1.25
CA TYR A 90 5.48 -7.43 1.06
C TYR A 90 4.96 -6.68 -0.15
N THR A 91 4.73 -7.38 -1.26
CA THR A 91 4.16 -6.79 -2.46
C THR A 91 2.75 -6.28 -2.19
N ALA A 92 1.92 -7.08 -1.54
CA ALA A 92 0.57 -6.67 -1.15
C ALA A 92 0.60 -5.46 -0.21
N ALA A 93 1.47 -5.45 0.79
CA ALA A 93 1.63 -4.32 1.71
C ALA A 93 2.07 -3.03 1.01
N MET A 94 2.96 -3.13 0.01
CA MET A 94 3.37 -1.95 -0.78
C MET A 94 2.27 -1.44 -1.71
N CYS A 95 1.36 -2.30 -2.14
CA CYS A 95 0.34 -2.00 -3.15
C CYS A 95 -1.07 -1.81 -2.59
N HIS A 96 -1.34 -2.11 -1.30
CA HIS A 96 -2.72 -2.15 -0.78
C HIS A 96 -3.45 -0.83 -0.97
N ASP A 97 -2.77 0.27 -0.84
CA ASP A 97 -3.31 1.63 -0.82
C ASP A 97 -2.92 2.49 -2.06
N ILE A 98 -2.33 1.91 -3.11
CA ILE A 98 -1.92 2.70 -4.29
C ILE A 98 -3.08 3.39 -4.98
N GLY A 99 -4.29 2.84 -4.88
CA GLY A 99 -5.51 3.43 -5.42
C GLY A 99 -5.84 4.79 -4.84
N LYS A 100 -5.36 5.11 -3.63
CA LYS A 100 -5.52 6.43 -3.02
C LYS A 100 -4.91 7.55 -3.84
N THR A 101 -3.90 7.26 -4.66
CA THR A 101 -3.30 8.24 -5.60
C THR A 101 -4.27 8.75 -6.67
N LYS A 102 -5.39 8.02 -6.89
CA LYS A 102 -6.47 8.42 -7.81
C LYS A 102 -7.78 8.66 -7.06
N GLU A 103 -7.97 8.09 -5.88
CA GLU A 103 -9.14 8.31 -5.03
C GLU A 103 -9.22 9.75 -4.53
N LEU A 104 -8.09 10.31 -4.14
CA LEU A 104 -7.99 11.67 -3.61
C LEU A 104 -7.25 12.58 -4.60
N SER A 105 -7.65 13.84 -4.66
CA SER A 105 -6.90 14.88 -5.37
C SER A 105 -5.57 15.18 -4.67
N ALA A 106 -4.65 15.81 -5.40
CA ALA A 106 -3.36 16.19 -4.84
C ALA A 106 -3.50 17.18 -3.68
N PHE A 107 -2.58 17.08 -2.72
CA PHE A 107 -2.46 18.06 -1.65
C PHE A 107 -2.17 19.48 -2.23
N PRO A 108 -2.75 20.58 -1.72
CA PRO A 108 -3.47 20.72 -0.44
C PRO A 108 -4.97 20.44 -0.47
N ASP A 109 -5.62 20.30 -1.62
CA ASP A 109 -7.07 20.12 -1.70
C ASP A 109 -7.53 18.82 -1.04
N ASN A 110 -6.81 17.73 -1.31
CA ASN A 110 -6.99 16.43 -0.66
C ASN A 110 -8.46 15.99 -0.54
N ASP A 111 -9.23 16.19 -1.62
CA ASP A 111 -10.65 15.84 -1.69
C ASP A 111 -10.88 14.62 -2.58
N TYR A 112 -12.02 13.96 -2.44
CA TYR A 112 -12.37 12.83 -3.29
C TYR A 112 -12.53 13.28 -4.75
N THR A 113 -11.94 12.50 -5.65
CA THR A 113 -12.22 12.59 -7.09
C THR A 113 -13.55 11.91 -7.41
N ASP A 114 -14.05 12.08 -8.64
CA ASP A 114 -15.27 11.38 -9.09
C ASP A 114 -15.07 9.85 -9.02
N ASP A 115 -13.94 9.34 -9.48
CA ASP A 115 -13.59 7.91 -9.38
C ASP A 115 -13.45 7.47 -7.91
N GLY A 116 -12.89 8.33 -7.06
CA GLY A 116 -12.82 8.07 -5.62
C GLY A 116 -14.18 7.90 -4.97
N GLN A 117 -15.15 8.73 -5.34
CA GLN A 117 -16.53 8.64 -4.84
C GLN A 117 -17.28 7.42 -5.37
N LEU A 118 -17.06 7.06 -6.64
CA LEU A 118 -17.79 5.98 -7.30
C LEU A 118 -17.21 4.60 -7.06
N LEU A 119 -15.90 4.46 -7.01
CA LEU A 119 -15.20 3.18 -6.97
C LEU A 119 -14.44 2.95 -5.66
N GLY A 120 -13.83 4.00 -5.10
CA GLY A 120 -12.95 3.91 -3.94
C GLY A 120 -11.59 3.29 -4.24
N HIS A 121 -10.60 3.54 -3.36
CA HIS A 121 -9.20 3.14 -3.59
C HIS A 121 -8.97 1.64 -3.74
N ILE A 122 -9.79 0.79 -3.12
CA ILE A 122 -9.64 -0.67 -3.22
C ILE A 122 -9.86 -1.13 -4.65
N ILE A 123 -10.94 -0.71 -5.29
CA ILE A 123 -11.25 -1.10 -6.67
C ILE A 123 -10.25 -0.46 -7.62
N ILE A 124 -9.99 0.82 -7.47
CA ILE A 124 -8.97 1.54 -8.26
C ILE A 124 -7.61 0.84 -8.15
N GLY A 125 -7.21 0.44 -6.94
CA GLY A 125 -5.96 -0.29 -6.70
C GLY A 125 -5.90 -1.64 -7.42
N VAL A 126 -7.01 -2.39 -7.46
CA VAL A 126 -7.11 -3.66 -8.21
C VAL A 126 -6.99 -3.42 -9.72
N GLU A 127 -7.61 -2.37 -10.26
CA GLU A 127 -7.47 -2.00 -11.67
C GLU A 127 -6.02 -1.65 -12.00
N MET A 128 -5.37 -0.85 -11.18
CA MET A 128 -3.95 -0.53 -11.34
C MET A 128 -3.07 -1.79 -11.31
N MET A 129 -3.36 -2.76 -10.42
CA MET A 129 -2.65 -4.04 -10.42
C MET A 129 -2.88 -4.83 -11.71
N ASN A 130 -4.12 -4.88 -12.21
CA ASN A 130 -4.41 -5.55 -13.47
C ASN A 130 -3.62 -4.95 -14.64
N ASP A 131 -3.53 -3.62 -14.71
CA ASP A 131 -2.78 -2.95 -15.77
C ASP A 131 -1.29 -3.30 -15.70
N ALA A 132 -0.67 -3.22 -14.52
CA ALA A 132 0.73 -3.61 -14.35
C ALA A 132 0.99 -5.09 -14.65
N ILE A 133 0.10 -6.00 -14.23
CA ILE A 133 0.22 -7.44 -14.49
C ILE A 133 0.18 -7.73 -16.01
N ARG A 134 -0.64 -7.02 -16.78
CA ARG A 134 -0.71 -7.17 -18.25
C ARG A 134 0.59 -6.78 -18.94
N GLU A 135 1.34 -5.84 -18.40
CA GLU A 135 2.63 -5.39 -18.93
C GLU A 135 3.79 -6.35 -18.59
N ILE A 136 3.56 -7.34 -17.72
CA ILE A 136 4.59 -8.30 -17.30
C ILE A 136 4.35 -9.66 -17.98
N PRO A 137 5.16 -10.04 -18.98
CA PRO A 137 4.96 -11.29 -19.72
C PRO A 137 5.03 -12.51 -18.81
N GLY A 138 4.03 -13.40 -18.94
CA GLY A 138 4.00 -14.66 -18.22
C GLY A 138 3.71 -14.54 -16.72
N PHE A 139 3.16 -13.42 -16.28
CA PHE A 139 2.74 -13.28 -14.88
C PHE A 139 1.71 -14.35 -14.52
N PRO A 140 1.95 -15.19 -13.49
CA PRO A 140 1.07 -16.31 -13.16
C PRO A 140 -0.31 -15.83 -12.71
N GLU A 141 -1.38 -16.34 -13.33
CA GLU A 141 -2.76 -15.97 -12.99
C GLU A 141 -3.10 -16.16 -11.51
N LYS A 142 -2.68 -17.29 -10.96
CA LYS A 142 -2.92 -17.60 -9.53
C LYS A 142 -2.26 -16.56 -8.63
N LEU A 143 -1.01 -16.21 -8.90
CA LEU A 143 -0.27 -15.19 -8.13
C LEU A 143 -0.95 -13.81 -8.23
N GLY A 144 -1.43 -13.45 -9.43
CA GLY A 144 -2.20 -12.23 -9.64
C GLY A 144 -3.51 -12.22 -8.85
N SER A 145 -4.21 -13.35 -8.77
CA SER A 145 -5.44 -13.49 -7.99
C SER A 145 -5.18 -13.41 -6.48
N GLU A 146 -4.12 -14.05 -6.00
CA GLU A 146 -3.70 -14.00 -4.59
C GLU A 146 -3.32 -12.56 -4.17
N LEU A 147 -2.55 -11.85 -5.00
CA LEU A 147 -2.19 -10.45 -4.74
C LEU A 147 -3.43 -9.55 -4.69
N LYS A 148 -4.30 -9.66 -5.69
CA LYS A 148 -5.55 -8.87 -5.73
C LYS A 148 -6.46 -9.20 -4.55
N HIS A 149 -6.51 -10.48 -4.12
CA HIS A 149 -7.26 -10.86 -2.93
C HIS A 149 -6.73 -10.14 -1.68
N CYS A 150 -5.42 -10.06 -1.48
CA CYS A 150 -4.85 -9.30 -0.37
C CYS A 150 -5.31 -7.83 -0.41
N ILE A 151 -5.35 -7.21 -1.60
CA ILE A 151 -5.77 -5.81 -1.75
C ILE A 151 -7.27 -5.65 -1.46
N ILE A 152 -8.15 -6.49 -2.04
CA ILE A 152 -9.61 -6.32 -1.83
C ILE A 152 -10.06 -6.64 -0.41
N SER A 153 -9.24 -7.31 0.38
CA SER A 153 -9.60 -7.75 1.73
C SER A 153 -8.83 -7.04 2.85
N HIS A 154 -7.99 -6.06 2.53
CA HIS A 154 -7.11 -5.46 3.54
C HIS A 154 -7.84 -4.71 4.67
N HIS A 155 -9.02 -4.17 4.43
CA HIS A 155 -9.86 -3.60 5.49
C HIS A 155 -10.51 -4.66 6.41
N GLY A 156 -10.46 -5.94 6.03
CA GLY A 156 -10.87 -7.09 6.85
C GLY A 156 -12.36 -7.38 6.83
N GLU A 157 -13.21 -6.42 7.11
CA GLU A 157 -14.66 -6.59 7.24
C GLU A 157 -15.41 -5.89 6.11
N LEU A 158 -16.56 -6.48 5.71
CA LEU A 158 -17.42 -5.89 4.68
C LEU A 158 -17.95 -4.52 5.09
N GLU A 159 -18.18 -4.33 6.38
CA GLU A 159 -18.65 -3.08 6.99
C GLU A 159 -17.64 -1.94 6.85
N TYR A 160 -16.35 -2.28 6.69
CA TYR A 160 -15.27 -1.33 6.47
C TYR A 160 -14.95 -1.11 4.98
N GLY A 161 -15.81 -1.61 4.09
CA GLY A 161 -15.67 -1.43 2.65
C GLY A 161 -14.84 -2.49 1.95
N SER A 162 -14.36 -3.54 2.62
CA SER A 162 -13.72 -4.67 1.96
C SER A 162 -14.72 -5.46 1.13
N PRO A 163 -14.51 -5.64 -0.18
CA PRO A 163 -15.36 -6.53 -1.01
C PRO A 163 -15.35 -7.99 -0.56
N LYS A 164 -14.29 -8.42 0.11
CA LYS A 164 -14.11 -9.78 0.67
C LYS A 164 -13.40 -9.72 2.02
N LYS A 165 -13.67 -10.71 2.87
CA LYS A 165 -12.87 -10.95 4.07
C LYS A 165 -11.55 -11.65 3.71
N PRO A 166 -10.47 -11.48 4.50
CA PRO A 166 -9.22 -12.19 4.29
C PRO A 166 -9.40 -13.70 4.30
N ALA A 167 -8.99 -14.37 3.21
CA ALA A 167 -9.03 -15.81 3.03
C ALA A 167 -7.64 -16.44 2.80
N LEU A 168 -6.58 -15.63 2.80
CA LEU A 168 -5.19 -16.06 2.77
C LEU A 168 -4.49 -15.60 4.05
N ALA A 169 -3.47 -16.32 4.47
CA ALA A 169 -2.66 -15.95 5.64
C ALA A 169 -2.02 -14.55 5.44
N GLU A 170 -1.51 -14.27 4.25
CA GLU A 170 -0.94 -12.98 3.87
C GLU A 170 -1.98 -11.85 3.91
N ALA A 171 -3.20 -12.12 3.46
CA ALA A 171 -4.30 -11.14 3.50
C ALA A 171 -4.67 -10.81 4.95
N MET A 172 -4.70 -11.80 5.84
CA MET A 172 -4.94 -11.60 7.27
C MET A 172 -3.80 -10.81 7.92
N ALA A 173 -2.54 -11.16 7.62
CA ALA A 173 -1.39 -10.45 8.15
C ALA A 173 -1.38 -8.98 7.70
N LEU A 174 -1.70 -8.71 6.42
CA LEU A 174 -1.83 -7.36 5.90
C LEU A 174 -2.92 -6.57 6.62
N ASN A 175 -4.12 -7.15 6.77
CA ASN A 175 -5.21 -6.50 7.50
C ASN A 175 -4.84 -6.13 8.94
N LEU A 176 -4.16 -7.04 9.65
CA LEU A 176 -3.72 -6.77 11.02
C LEU A 176 -2.68 -5.65 11.08
N ALA A 177 -1.73 -5.63 10.13
CA ALA A 177 -0.69 -4.60 10.06
C ALA A 177 -1.28 -3.22 9.74
N ASP A 178 -2.15 -3.14 8.75
CA ASP A 178 -2.84 -1.91 8.34
C ASP A 178 -3.68 -1.33 9.47
N ASN A 179 -4.53 -2.15 10.09
CA ASN A 179 -5.37 -1.75 11.21
C ASN A 179 -4.55 -1.32 12.45
N ALA A 180 -3.43 -1.99 12.72
CA ALA A 180 -2.54 -1.62 13.81
C ALA A 180 -1.90 -0.25 13.55
N ASP A 181 -1.37 0.00 12.35
CA ASP A 181 -0.77 1.28 12.01
C ASP A 181 -1.78 2.43 12.11
N ALA A 182 -2.95 2.27 11.50
CA ALA A 182 -4.01 3.28 11.53
C ALA A 182 -4.42 3.65 12.96
N LYS A 183 -4.59 2.66 13.85
CA LYS A 183 -4.95 2.90 15.25
C LYS A 183 -3.83 3.54 16.06
N MET A 184 -2.59 3.07 15.89
CA MET A 184 -1.44 3.62 16.60
C MET A 184 -1.14 5.04 16.18
N GLN A 185 -1.28 5.36 14.88
CA GLN A 185 -1.13 6.72 14.39
C GLN A 185 -2.21 7.67 14.96
N THR A 186 -3.47 7.22 14.99
CA THR A 186 -4.55 7.98 15.61
C THR A 186 -4.23 8.34 17.07
N LEU A 187 -3.78 7.35 17.85
CA LEU A 187 -3.39 7.58 19.24
C LEU A 187 -2.19 8.54 19.34
N THR A 188 -1.21 8.39 18.44
CA THR A 188 -0.04 9.27 18.41
C THR A 188 -0.44 10.73 18.16
N GLU A 189 -1.44 10.98 17.34
CA GLU A 189 -1.96 12.33 17.07
C GLU A 189 -2.75 12.90 18.24
N ILE A 190 -3.52 12.06 18.96
CA ILE A 190 -4.30 12.48 20.13
C ILE A 190 -3.41 12.88 21.31
N PHE A 191 -2.26 12.18 21.48
CA PHE A 191 -1.36 12.40 22.61
C PHE A 191 -0.20 13.38 22.32
N LYS A 192 -0.20 14.05 21.17
CA LYS A 192 0.72 15.17 20.86
C LYS A 192 0.14 16.50 21.27
#